data_1f2075d25033029ce9548cc0f04c51d2
#
_entry.id   1f2075d25033029ce9548cc0f04c51d2
#
_cell.length_a   1.000
_cell.length_b   1.000
_cell.length_c   1.000
_cell.angle_alpha   90.00
_cell.angle_beta   90.00
_cell.angle_gamma   90.00
#
_symmetry.space_group_name_H-M   'P 1'
#
loop_
_entity.id
_entity.type
_entity.pdbx_description
1 polymer ?
#
loop_
_entity_poly.entity_id
_entity_poly.type
_entity_poly.pdbx_seq_one_letter_code
_entity_poly.pdbx_strand_id
1 'polypeptide(L)'
;MRRTNISIPCRGVADVASRGQLRILAGRLLGTSAAASFILLILLVFAWHLGTMGGSQTGPAVDSEYAKLIGQAAGSQPASAIPSPTAVIGRGVELVRDAFDSQGPNGIGIGWHLLHSLGRVLLGYVLAVLVAVPLGFAIGLSPRLYGALNPFIQVLRPISPLAWMPLALYTLKDSAASAIFIIFISSIWPILINTAAGALGVRRDWLNVAKVLGLSPVTKLTRIVFPAAVPMIMTGMRISIGVAWFVIVAAEMVVGQNGIGFFIWNEWNNLQIASMIVAVALIGIVGLSLDQALAWAGQRLSFQE
;
A
#
# COMPACT_ATOMS: atom_id res chain seq x y z
N MET A 1 18.46 -12.55 71.97
CA MET A 1 18.12 -13.49 70.86
C MET A 1 16.72 -13.21 70.39
N ARG A 2 16.58 -12.49 69.28
CA ARG A 2 15.27 -12.28 68.55
C ARG A 2 15.49 -12.75 67.13
N ARG A 3 14.81 -13.84 66.74
CA ARG A 3 14.78 -14.33 65.35
C ARG A 3 13.75 -13.51 64.59
N THR A 4 14.19 -12.82 63.59
CA THR A 4 13.35 -12.18 62.60
C THR A 4 13.03 -13.14 61.47
N ASN A 5 11.77 -13.58 61.35
CA ASN A 5 11.26 -14.34 60.24
C ASN A 5 11.09 -13.41 59.02
N ILE A 6 11.85 -13.62 57.99
CA ILE A 6 11.67 -12.99 56.66
C ILE A 6 10.76 -13.87 55.87
N SER A 7 9.51 -13.50 55.68
CA SER A 7 8.58 -14.11 54.76
C SER A 7 8.76 -13.49 53.38
N ILE A 8 9.22 -14.29 52.40
CA ILE A 8 9.31 -13.92 51.01
C ILE A 8 7.91 -14.09 50.39
N PRO A 9 7.27 -13.07 49.79
CA PRO A 9 5.99 -13.25 49.13
C PRO A 9 6.19 -13.89 47.76
N CYS A 10 5.57 -15.07 47.53
CA CYS A 10 5.43 -15.71 46.24
C CYS A 10 4.57 -14.86 45.28
N ARG A 11 5.19 -13.97 44.53
CA ARG A 11 4.53 -13.13 43.49
C ARG A 11 4.51 -13.73 42.11
N GLY A 12 4.94 -15.00 41.95
CA GLY A 12 5.17 -15.61 40.63
C GLY A 12 3.98 -16.38 40.02
N VAL A 13 2.94 -16.70 40.78
CA VAL A 13 1.87 -17.61 40.28
C VAL A 13 0.66 -16.85 39.69
N ALA A 14 0.44 -15.61 40.10
CA ALA A 14 -0.68 -14.79 39.62
C ALA A 14 -0.44 -14.26 38.18
N ASP A 15 0.82 -14.09 37.76
CA ASP A 15 1.18 -13.48 36.47
C ASP A 15 1.09 -14.47 35.29
N VAL A 16 1.24 -15.78 35.54
CA VAL A 16 1.13 -16.81 34.50
C VAL A 16 -0.33 -17.11 34.17
N ALA A 17 -1.23 -17.05 35.17
CA ALA A 17 -2.66 -17.27 34.96
C ALA A 17 -3.31 -16.12 34.18
N SER A 18 -2.84 -14.86 34.39
CA SER A 18 -3.36 -13.69 33.69
C SER A 18 -3.00 -13.67 32.20
N ARG A 19 -1.79 -14.13 31.83
CA ARG A 19 -1.34 -14.21 30.43
C ARG A 19 -2.07 -15.30 29.64
N GLY A 20 -2.44 -16.41 30.28
CA GLY A 20 -3.26 -17.47 29.67
C GLY A 20 -4.69 -17.01 29.38
N GLN A 21 -5.31 -16.30 30.30
CA GLN A 21 -6.66 -15.76 30.12
C GLN A 21 -6.71 -14.63 29.09
N LEU A 22 -5.67 -13.77 29.02
CA LEU A 22 -5.55 -12.74 28.00
C LEU A 22 -5.39 -13.33 26.58
N ARG A 23 -4.65 -14.45 26.44
CA ARG A 23 -4.54 -15.15 25.15
C ARG A 23 -5.85 -15.80 24.70
N ILE A 24 -6.62 -16.37 25.62
CA ILE A 24 -7.93 -16.97 25.34
C ILE A 24 -8.96 -15.88 25.00
N LEU A 25 -8.96 -14.74 25.70
CA LEU A 25 -9.79 -13.58 25.41
C LEU A 25 -9.41 -12.93 24.07
N ALA A 26 -8.10 -12.77 23.78
CA ALA A 26 -7.63 -12.26 22.51
C ALA A 26 -7.99 -13.19 21.34
N GLY A 27 -7.93 -14.52 21.51
CA GLY A 27 -8.38 -15.48 20.51
C GLY A 27 -9.89 -15.45 20.25
N ARG A 28 -10.70 -15.22 21.29
CA ARG A 28 -12.16 -15.02 21.15
C ARG A 28 -12.50 -13.66 20.52
N LEU A 29 -11.80 -12.59 20.88
CA LEU A 29 -11.99 -11.26 20.28
C LEU A 29 -11.56 -11.23 18.81
N LEU A 30 -10.48 -11.93 18.44
CA LEU A 30 -10.07 -12.08 17.03
C LEU A 30 -11.09 -12.89 16.22
N GLY A 31 -11.65 -13.96 16.78
CA GLY A 31 -12.71 -14.73 16.15
C GLY A 31 -14.01 -13.92 15.95
N THR A 32 -14.41 -13.12 16.92
CA THR A 32 -15.60 -12.25 16.84
C THR A 32 -15.38 -11.06 15.91
N SER A 33 -14.19 -10.47 15.88
CA SER A 33 -13.86 -9.34 14.96
C SER A 33 -13.81 -9.80 13.51
N ALA A 34 -13.23 -10.97 13.21
CA ALA A 34 -13.22 -11.53 11.87
C ALA A 34 -14.63 -11.89 11.39
N ALA A 35 -15.45 -12.48 12.27
CA ALA A 35 -16.87 -12.76 11.96
C ALA A 35 -17.66 -11.47 11.72
N ALA A 36 -17.44 -10.43 12.52
CA ALA A 36 -18.07 -9.13 12.33
C ALA A 36 -17.67 -8.48 11.00
N SER A 37 -16.39 -8.55 10.63
CA SER A 37 -15.90 -8.04 9.33
C SER A 37 -16.51 -8.79 8.16
N PHE A 38 -16.66 -10.11 8.27
CA PHE A 38 -17.29 -10.94 7.24
C PHE A 38 -18.79 -10.65 7.11
N ILE A 39 -19.51 -10.47 8.23
CA ILE A 39 -20.93 -10.06 8.23
C ILE A 39 -21.08 -8.68 7.59
N LEU A 40 -20.23 -7.71 7.93
CA LEU A 40 -20.25 -6.38 7.32
C LEU A 40 -20.04 -6.44 5.81
N LEU A 41 -19.09 -7.27 5.36
CA LEU A 41 -18.84 -7.49 3.93
C LEU A 41 -20.09 -8.06 3.23
N ILE A 42 -20.71 -9.09 3.81
CA ILE A 42 -21.95 -9.69 3.26
C ILE A 42 -23.06 -8.65 3.21
N LEU A 43 -23.26 -7.87 4.27
CA LEU A 43 -24.28 -6.82 4.31
C LEU A 43 -24.03 -5.74 3.25
N LEU A 44 -22.77 -5.35 3.03
CA LEU A 44 -22.40 -4.39 2.01
C LEU A 44 -22.67 -4.91 0.60
N VAL A 45 -22.28 -6.15 0.30
CA VAL A 45 -22.55 -6.81 -0.99
C VAL A 45 -24.05 -7.00 -1.19
N PHE A 46 -24.79 -7.36 -0.14
CA PHE A 46 -26.25 -7.52 -0.17
C PHE A 46 -26.94 -6.17 -0.42
N ALA A 47 -26.55 -5.11 0.28
CA ALA A 47 -27.06 -3.77 0.04
C ALA A 47 -26.78 -3.28 -1.38
N TRP A 48 -25.57 -3.55 -1.91
CA TRP A 48 -25.24 -3.29 -3.30
C TRP A 48 -26.14 -4.09 -4.25
N HIS A 49 -26.33 -5.39 -4.00
CA HIS A 49 -27.21 -6.23 -4.80
C HIS A 49 -28.66 -5.71 -4.81
N LEU A 50 -29.21 -5.35 -3.66
CA LEU A 50 -30.56 -4.76 -3.56
C LEU A 50 -30.65 -3.41 -4.29
N GLY A 51 -29.63 -2.55 -4.16
CA GLY A 51 -29.57 -1.27 -4.86
C GLY A 51 -29.52 -1.40 -6.38
N THR A 52 -28.97 -2.52 -6.88
CA THR A 52 -28.89 -2.80 -8.32
C THR A 52 -30.08 -3.59 -8.85
N MET A 53 -30.85 -4.28 -7.99
CA MET A 53 -32.11 -4.95 -8.38
C MET A 53 -33.25 -3.96 -8.66
N GLY A 54 -33.25 -2.78 -8.02
CA GLY A 54 -34.28 -1.74 -8.20
C GLY A 54 -34.06 -0.82 -9.41
N GLY A 55 -32.95 -0.96 -10.13
CA GLY A 55 -32.59 -0.15 -11.30
C GLY A 55 -33.31 -0.53 -12.61
N SER A 56 -34.53 -1.04 -12.52
CA SER A 56 -35.48 -1.11 -13.63
C SER A 56 -35.99 0.30 -13.96
N GLN A 57 -35.65 0.80 -15.13
CA GLN A 57 -36.52 1.71 -15.90
C GLN A 57 -36.72 3.16 -15.43
N THR A 58 -35.71 3.93 -15.16
CA THR A 58 -35.85 5.39 -15.22
C THR A 58 -34.65 6.09 -15.87
N GLY A 59 -34.08 5.46 -16.91
CA GLY A 59 -33.35 6.24 -17.92
C GLY A 59 -34.36 6.90 -18.85
N PRO A 60 -34.12 8.12 -19.35
CA PRO A 60 -34.96 8.67 -20.40
C PRO A 60 -35.06 7.63 -21.52
N ALA A 61 -36.28 7.30 -21.93
CA ALA A 61 -36.51 6.39 -23.05
C ALA A 61 -35.71 6.90 -24.24
N VAL A 62 -34.66 6.16 -24.60
CA VAL A 62 -33.89 6.47 -25.81
C VAL A 62 -34.91 6.31 -26.96
N ASP A 63 -35.16 7.39 -27.68
CA ASP A 63 -36.08 7.39 -28.81
C ASP A 63 -35.78 6.15 -29.67
N SER A 64 -36.84 5.41 -29.99
CA SER A 64 -36.71 4.16 -30.76
C SER A 64 -36.01 4.36 -32.13
N GLU A 65 -36.03 5.60 -32.60
CA GLU A 65 -35.36 6.01 -33.81
C GLU A 65 -33.85 6.19 -33.63
N TYR A 66 -33.42 6.71 -32.46
CA TYR A 66 -32.00 6.83 -32.10
C TYR A 66 -31.36 5.46 -31.78
N ALA A 67 -32.09 4.57 -31.14
CA ALA A 67 -31.65 3.20 -30.90
C ALA A 67 -31.38 2.41 -32.19
N LYS A 68 -32.21 2.60 -33.22
CA LYS A 68 -32.00 2.04 -34.54
C LYS A 68 -30.75 2.58 -35.26
N LEU A 69 -30.47 3.89 -35.09
CA LEU A 69 -29.30 4.53 -35.70
C LEU A 69 -27.97 4.04 -35.12
N ILE A 70 -27.92 3.67 -33.84
CA ILE A 70 -26.73 3.15 -33.17
C ILE A 70 -26.62 1.61 -33.20
N GLY A 71 -27.49 0.94 -33.97
CA GLY A 71 -27.44 -0.52 -34.16
C GLY A 71 -27.82 -1.34 -32.92
N GLN A 72 -28.41 -0.71 -31.90
CA GLN A 72 -28.95 -1.43 -30.71
C GLN A 72 -30.31 -2.03 -31.09
N ALA A 73 -30.47 -3.34 -30.87
CA ALA A 73 -31.76 -3.99 -31.04
C ALA A 73 -32.78 -3.33 -30.09
N ALA A 74 -33.97 -3.01 -30.63
CA ALA A 74 -35.08 -2.49 -29.85
C ALA A 74 -35.46 -3.51 -28.78
N GLY A 75 -35.01 -3.25 -27.52
CA GLY A 75 -35.19 -4.18 -26.38
C GLY A 75 -33.96 -4.33 -25.50
N SER A 76 -32.80 -3.79 -25.88
CA SER A 76 -31.66 -3.71 -24.97
C SER A 76 -32.00 -2.72 -23.86
N GLN A 77 -32.35 -3.23 -22.68
CA GLN A 77 -32.56 -2.44 -21.47
C GLN A 77 -31.34 -1.55 -21.24
N PRO A 78 -31.50 -0.27 -20.91
CA PRO A 78 -30.39 0.56 -20.48
C PRO A 78 -29.75 -0.16 -19.29
N ALA A 79 -28.51 -0.58 -19.45
CA ALA A 79 -27.76 -1.17 -18.36
C ALA A 79 -27.79 -0.21 -17.18
N SER A 80 -28.16 -0.69 -15.99
CA SER A 80 -28.10 0.14 -14.77
C SER A 80 -26.72 0.78 -14.71
N ALA A 81 -26.65 2.06 -14.35
CA ALA A 81 -25.39 2.81 -14.27
C ALA A 81 -24.32 2.10 -13.41
N ILE A 82 -24.77 1.21 -12.50
CA ILE A 82 -23.90 0.38 -11.67
C ILE A 82 -24.25 -1.10 -11.94
N PRO A 83 -23.28 -1.94 -12.36
CA PRO A 83 -23.51 -3.35 -12.61
C PRO A 83 -23.83 -4.12 -11.32
N SER A 84 -24.60 -5.19 -11.43
CA SER A 84 -24.88 -6.08 -10.29
C SER A 84 -23.62 -6.83 -9.85
N PRO A 85 -23.53 -7.23 -8.57
CA PRO A 85 -22.41 -8.03 -8.08
C PRO A 85 -22.18 -9.31 -8.89
N THR A 86 -23.24 -9.95 -9.37
CA THR A 86 -23.15 -11.15 -10.22
C THR A 86 -22.50 -10.87 -11.56
N ALA A 87 -22.84 -9.75 -12.20
CA ALA A 87 -22.20 -9.32 -13.46
C ALA A 87 -20.71 -9.00 -13.27
N VAL A 88 -20.36 -8.36 -12.14
CA VAL A 88 -18.94 -8.07 -11.80
C VAL A 88 -18.16 -9.36 -11.54
N ILE A 89 -18.73 -10.31 -10.81
CA ILE A 89 -18.09 -11.62 -10.56
C ILE A 89 -17.90 -12.38 -11.89
N GLY A 90 -18.94 -12.45 -12.73
CA GLY A 90 -18.84 -13.08 -14.05
C GLY A 90 -17.73 -12.48 -14.91
N ARG A 91 -17.70 -11.13 -14.99
CA ARG A 91 -16.64 -10.41 -15.71
C ARG A 91 -15.25 -10.64 -15.09
N GLY A 92 -15.17 -10.73 -13.76
CA GLY A 92 -13.94 -11.03 -13.04
C GLY A 92 -13.38 -12.42 -13.41
N VAL A 93 -14.24 -13.43 -13.50
CA VAL A 93 -13.84 -14.78 -13.92
C VAL A 93 -13.30 -14.79 -15.35
N GLU A 94 -13.94 -14.09 -16.27
CA GLU A 94 -13.46 -13.93 -17.65
C GLU A 94 -12.09 -13.25 -17.69
N LEU A 95 -11.93 -12.10 -17.03
CA LEU A 95 -10.67 -11.35 -16.99
C LEU A 95 -9.52 -12.13 -16.36
N VAL A 96 -9.81 -12.97 -15.35
CA VAL A 96 -8.80 -13.84 -14.73
C VAL A 96 -8.46 -15.02 -15.63
N ARG A 97 -9.43 -15.58 -16.35
CA ARG A 97 -9.21 -16.67 -17.30
C ARG A 97 -8.29 -16.24 -18.43
N ASP A 98 -8.51 -15.04 -18.95
CA ASP A 98 -7.78 -14.46 -20.08
C ASP A 98 -6.70 -13.46 -19.61
N ALA A 99 -6.25 -13.58 -18.33
CA ALA A 99 -5.37 -12.60 -17.69
C ALA A 99 -4.04 -12.39 -18.43
N PHE A 100 -3.55 -13.40 -19.13
CA PHE A 100 -2.27 -13.38 -19.85
C PHE A 100 -2.44 -13.52 -21.36
N ASP A 101 -3.65 -13.33 -21.88
CA ASP A 101 -3.86 -13.32 -23.32
C ASP A 101 -3.21 -12.06 -23.94
N SER A 102 -2.65 -12.23 -25.14
CA SER A 102 -2.03 -11.16 -25.93
C SER A 102 -2.98 -10.49 -26.92
N GLN A 103 -4.23 -10.95 -27.00
CA GLN A 103 -5.24 -10.46 -27.95
C GLN A 103 -6.47 -9.84 -27.28
N GLY A 104 -6.34 -9.44 -25.99
CA GLY A 104 -7.43 -8.81 -25.26
C GLY A 104 -7.88 -7.46 -25.84
N PRO A 105 -9.06 -6.95 -25.44
CA PRO A 105 -9.62 -5.68 -25.94
C PRO A 105 -8.69 -4.48 -25.74
N ASN A 106 -7.76 -4.56 -24.80
CA ASN A 106 -6.74 -3.55 -24.47
C ASN A 106 -5.34 -3.91 -25.00
N GLY A 107 -5.25 -4.81 -25.98
CA GLY A 107 -4.00 -5.30 -26.57
C GLY A 107 -3.30 -6.38 -25.75
N ILE A 108 -3.46 -6.37 -24.41
CA ILE A 108 -2.88 -7.35 -23.48
C ILE A 108 -3.85 -7.62 -22.33
N GLY A 109 -3.77 -8.81 -21.72
CA GLY A 109 -4.62 -9.20 -20.58
C GLY A 109 -4.28 -8.45 -19.30
N ILE A 110 -5.23 -8.43 -18.35
CA ILE A 110 -5.11 -7.70 -17.09
C ILE A 110 -3.91 -8.16 -16.23
N GLY A 111 -3.49 -9.41 -16.36
CA GLY A 111 -2.31 -9.94 -15.66
C GLY A 111 -1.02 -9.26 -16.13
N TRP A 112 -0.86 -9.04 -17.43
CA TRP A 112 0.28 -8.28 -17.95
C TRP A 112 0.27 -6.83 -17.51
N HIS A 113 -0.90 -6.18 -17.46
CA HIS A 113 -1.04 -4.84 -16.93
C HIS A 113 -0.57 -4.76 -15.47
N LEU A 114 -1.00 -5.71 -14.63
CA LEU A 114 -0.56 -5.80 -13.23
C LEU A 114 0.96 -6.01 -13.10
N LEU A 115 1.55 -6.89 -13.92
CA LEU A 115 2.99 -7.15 -13.89
C LEU A 115 3.80 -5.91 -14.29
N HIS A 116 3.36 -5.15 -15.29
CA HIS A 116 4.02 -3.91 -15.69
C HIS A 116 3.97 -2.86 -14.56
N SER A 117 2.80 -2.67 -13.94
CA SER A 117 2.65 -1.75 -12.80
C SER A 117 3.53 -2.18 -11.62
N LEU A 118 3.51 -3.47 -11.27
CA LEU A 118 4.30 -4.02 -10.17
C LEU A 118 5.81 -3.86 -10.41
N GLY A 119 6.27 -4.12 -11.64
CA GLY A 119 7.67 -3.92 -12.02
C GLY A 119 8.13 -2.47 -11.84
N ARG A 120 7.33 -1.49 -12.29
CA ARG A 120 7.62 -0.06 -12.11
C ARG A 120 7.62 0.34 -10.63
N VAL A 121 6.61 -0.14 -9.86
CA VAL A 121 6.54 0.12 -8.42
C VAL A 121 7.76 -0.42 -7.72
N LEU A 122 8.13 -1.67 -7.94
CA LEU A 122 9.29 -2.27 -7.30
C LEU A 122 10.59 -1.53 -7.64
N LEU A 123 10.78 -1.16 -8.91
CA LEU A 123 11.97 -0.44 -9.33
C LEU A 123 12.07 0.95 -8.68
N GLY A 124 11.01 1.77 -8.79
CA GLY A 124 10.99 3.11 -8.18
C GLY A 124 11.10 3.07 -6.66
N TYR A 125 10.46 2.08 -6.03
CA TYR A 125 10.51 1.87 -4.59
C TYR A 125 11.91 1.44 -4.12
N VAL A 126 12.55 0.49 -4.79
CA VAL A 126 13.93 0.06 -4.45
C VAL A 126 14.90 1.22 -4.58
N LEU A 127 14.80 2.02 -5.65
CA LEU A 127 15.61 3.24 -5.81
C LEU A 127 15.36 4.22 -4.64
N ALA A 128 14.12 4.39 -4.21
CA ALA A 128 13.80 5.25 -3.07
C ALA A 128 14.41 4.72 -1.77
N VAL A 129 14.36 3.41 -1.52
CA VAL A 129 15.00 2.79 -0.34
C VAL A 129 16.50 3.01 -0.35
N LEU A 130 17.16 2.77 -1.49
CA LEU A 130 18.61 2.92 -1.64
C LEU A 130 19.11 4.35 -1.38
N VAL A 131 18.28 5.36 -1.65
CA VAL A 131 18.61 6.77 -1.41
C VAL A 131 18.14 7.22 -0.03
N ALA A 132 16.88 6.90 0.34
CA ALA A 132 16.26 7.42 1.55
C ALA A 132 16.86 6.85 2.84
N VAL A 133 17.26 5.57 2.85
CA VAL A 133 17.82 4.95 4.06
C VAL A 133 19.19 5.56 4.40
N PRO A 134 20.18 5.62 3.51
CA PRO A 134 21.45 6.27 3.82
C PRO A 134 21.30 7.76 4.17
N LEU A 135 20.46 8.49 3.43
CA LEU A 135 20.22 9.91 3.69
C LEU A 135 19.48 10.10 5.03
N GLY A 136 18.54 9.23 5.38
CA GLY A 136 17.85 9.24 6.67
C GLY A 136 18.80 9.02 7.85
N PHE A 137 19.77 8.10 7.73
CA PHE A 137 20.83 7.94 8.74
C PHE A 137 21.72 9.17 8.81
N ALA A 138 22.13 9.74 7.69
CA ALA A 138 22.95 10.94 7.68
C ALA A 138 22.26 12.13 8.40
N ILE A 139 20.98 12.32 8.12
CA ILE A 139 20.13 13.34 8.77
C ILE A 139 19.94 13.04 10.27
N GLY A 140 19.58 11.80 10.61
CA GLY A 140 19.30 11.39 11.99
C GLY A 140 20.52 11.41 12.90
N LEU A 141 21.73 11.20 12.38
CA LEU A 141 22.96 11.20 13.15
C LEU A 141 23.63 12.57 13.26
N SER A 142 23.24 13.53 12.41
CA SER A 142 23.84 14.86 12.37
C SER A 142 22.83 15.97 12.59
N PRO A 143 22.83 16.64 13.77
CA PRO A 143 21.92 17.77 14.03
C PRO A 143 22.11 18.93 13.03
N ARG A 144 23.31 19.08 12.48
CA ARG A 144 23.59 20.11 11.47
C ARG A 144 22.90 19.79 10.15
N LEU A 145 23.01 18.54 9.68
CA LEU A 145 22.30 18.09 8.47
C LEU A 145 20.79 18.12 8.64
N TYR A 146 20.30 17.71 9.81
CA TYR A 146 18.88 17.83 10.13
C TYR A 146 18.40 19.28 10.03
N GLY A 147 19.09 20.22 10.68
CA GLY A 147 18.72 21.64 10.62
C GLY A 147 18.76 22.23 9.23
N ALA A 148 19.74 21.82 8.40
CA ALA A 148 19.89 22.30 7.03
C ALA A 148 18.85 21.73 6.07
N LEU A 149 18.52 20.41 6.17
CA LEU A 149 17.66 19.72 5.20
C LEU A 149 16.17 19.73 5.59
N ASN A 150 15.87 19.85 6.88
CA ASN A 150 14.50 19.81 7.38
C ASN A 150 13.55 20.85 6.74
N PRO A 151 13.94 22.13 6.52
CA PRO A 151 13.09 23.08 5.84
C PRO A 151 12.73 22.64 4.42
N PHE A 152 13.69 22.09 3.66
CA PHE A 152 13.44 21.58 2.31
C PHE A 152 12.49 20.37 2.32
N ILE A 153 12.68 19.44 3.26
CA ILE A 153 11.81 18.28 3.45
C ILE A 153 10.39 18.73 3.74
N GLN A 154 10.20 19.73 4.62
CA GLN A 154 8.89 20.25 4.97
C GLN A 154 8.17 20.94 3.81
N VAL A 155 8.89 21.57 2.90
CA VAL A 155 8.32 22.22 1.70
C VAL A 155 8.04 21.18 0.60
N LEU A 156 8.95 20.23 0.36
CA LEU A 156 8.83 19.30 -0.76
C LEU A 156 7.86 18.14 -0.48
N ARG A 157 7.75 17.69 0.77
CA ARG A 157 6.90 16.57 1.17
C ARG A 157 5.41 16.76 0.85
N PRO A 158 4.76 17.91 1.09
CA PRO A 158 3.34 18.10 0.80
C PRO A 158 3.01 18.27 -0.69
N ILE A 159 4.02 18.42 -1.55
CA ILE A 159 3.79 18.54 -2.99
C ILE A 159 3.28 17.20 -3.52
N SER A 160 2.13 17.23 -4.20
CA SER A 160 1.58 16.03 -4.82
C SER A 160 2.58 15.40 -5.79
N PRO A 161 2.90 14.11 -5.67
CA PRO A 161 3.80 13.43 -6.60
C PRO A 161 3.36 13.57 -8.06
N LEU A 162 2.04 13.57 -8.33
CA LEU A 162 1.51 13.73 -9.69
C LEU A 162 1.76 15.11 -10.27
N ALA A 163 1.96 16.14 -9.45
CA ALA A 163 2.32 17.47 -9.93
C ALA A 163 3.69 17.51 -10.62
N TRP A 164 4.57 16.55 -10.30
CA TRP A 164 5.87 16.39 -10.96
C TRP A 164 5.79 15.69 -12.32
N MET A 165 4.63 15.08 -12.67
CA MET A 165 4.50 14.28 -13.90
C MET A 165 4.82 15.06 -15.18
N PRO A 166 4.28 16.27 -15.42
CA PRO A 166 4.60 17.02 -16.63
C PRO A 166 6.10 17.34 -16.73
N LEU A 167 6.74 17.68 -15.60
CA LEU A 167 8.16 17.97 -15.55
C LEU A 167 9.00 16.71 -15.82
N ALA A 168 8.61 15.57 -15.26
CA ALA A 168 9.26 14.28 -15.49
C ALA A 168 9.18 13.89 -16.97
N LEU A 169 7.99 13.99 -17.58
CA LEU A 169 7.79 13.67 -18.99
C LEU A 169 8.60 14.60 -19.91
N TYR A 170 8.66 15.89 -19.58
CA TYR A 170 9.42 16.85 -20.37
C TYR A 170 10.94 16.59 -20.30
N THR A 171 11.45 16.22 -19.13
CA THR A 171 12.89 16.03 -18.89
C THR A 171 13.38 14.65 -19.32
N LEU A 172 12.66 13.58 -18.95
CA LEU A 172 13.05 12.20 -19.22
C LEU A 172 12.64 11.73 -20.62
N LYS A 173 11.62 12.34 -21.21
CA LYS A 173 11.09 12.02 -22.56
C LYS A 173 10.72 10.54 -22.73
N ASP A 174 10.54 9.84 -21.64
CA ASP A 174 10.12 8.45 -21.56
C ASP A 174 9.07 8.28 -20.50
N SER A 175 7.96 7.68 -20.87
CA SER A 175 6.78 7.54 -20.01
C SER A 175 7.01 6.54 -18.87
N ALA A 176 7.74 5.45 -19.12
CA ALA A 176 8.03 4.45 -18.10
C ALA A 176 9.00 5.00 -17.05
N ALA A 177 10.07 5.67 -17.48
CA ALA A 177 11.00 6.34 -16.60
C ALA A 177 10.33 7.45 -15.79
N SER A 178 9.41 8.20 -16.39
CA SER A 178 8.64 9.23 -15.67
C SER A 178 7.75 8.63 -14.59
N ALA A 179 7.06 7.53 -14.87
CA ALA A 179 6.27 6.82 -13.87
C ALA A 179 7.14 6.30 -12.71
N ILE A 180 8.31 5.71 -13.01
CA ILE A 180 9.28 5.26 -12.00
C ILE A 180 9.79 6.42 -11.15
N PHE A 181 10.07 7.57 -11.76
CA PHE A 181 10.47 8.78 -11.04
C PHE A 181 9.39 9.26 -10.07
N ILE A 182 8.12 9.25 -10.48
CA ILE A 182 7.01 9.64 -9.61
C ILE A 182 6.86 8.69 -8.43
N ILE A 183 7.04 7.38 -8.65
CA ILE A 183 7.06 6.39 -7.56
C ILE A 183 8.23 6.68 -6.62
N PHE A 184 9.42 6.93 -7.16
CA PHE A 184 10.62 7.28 -6.38
C PHE A 184 10.37 8.49 -5.49
N ILE A 185 9.88 9.61 -6.05
CA ILE A 185 9.68 10.85 -5.28
C ILE A 185 8.56 10.74 -4.26
N SER A 186 7.52 9.93 -4.51
CA SER A 186 6.47 9.67 -3.54
C SER A 186 6.92 8.78 -2.39
N SER A 187 7.83 7.84 -2.68
CA SER A 187 8.30 6.83 -1.74
C SER A 187 9.41 7.32 -0.82
N ILE A 188 10.22 8.28 -1.27
CA ILE A 188 11.42 8.73 -0.55
C ILE A 188 11.09 9.34 0.83
N TRP A 189 10.01 10.13 0.94
CA TRP A 189 9.71 10.91 2.14
C TRP A 189 9.35 10.04 3.36
N PRO A 190 8.42 9.08 3.28
CA PRO A 190 8.11 8.23 4.42
C PRO A 190 9.31 7.41 4.90
N ILE A 191 10.12 6.88 3.98
CA ILE A 191 11.31 6.10 4.32
C ILE A 191 12.36 6.98 5.00
N LEU A 192 12.65 8.14 4.42
CA LEU A 192 13.65 9.08 4.91
C LEU A 192 13.33 9.56 6.34
N ILE A 193 12.09 10.00 6.56
CA ILE A 193 11.67 10.57 7.85
C ILE A 193 11.67 9.49 8.93
N ASN A 194 11.15 8.30 8.63
CA ASN A 194 11.13 7.20 9.60
C ASN A 194 12.54 6.67 9.89
N THR A 195 13.41 6.61 8.89
CA THR A 195 14.82 6.24 9.09
C THR A 195 15.54 7.26 9.97
N ALA A 196 15.36 8.55 9.70
CA ALA A 196 15.95 9.61 10.52
C ALA A 196 15.43 9.56 11.96
N ALA A 197 14.12 9.36 12.15
CA ALA A 197 13.51 9.20 13.47
C ALA A 197 14.05 7.95 14.19
N GLY A 198 14.20 6.83 13.49
CA GLY A 198 14.80 5.61 14.04
C GLY A 198 16.25 5.81 14.50
N ALA A 199 17.05 6.52 13.71
CA ALA A 199 18.44 6.85 14.08
C ALA A 199 18.53 7.81 15.26
N LEU A 200 17.64 8.80 15.36
CA LEU A 200 17.53 9.74 16.50
C LEU A 200 17.03 9.05 17.76
N GLY A 201 16.15 8.05 17.63
CA GLY A 201 15.52 7.32 18.73
C GLY A 201 16.41 6.29 19.42
N VAL A 202 17.65 6.08 18.96
CA VAL A 202 18.58 5.12 19.59
C VAL A 202 18.90 5.55 21.04
N ARG A 203 18.76 4.63 21.98
CA ARG A 203 19.00 4.88 23.42
C ARG A 203 20.41 5.43 23.65
N ARG A 204 20.49 6.49 24.43
CA ARG A 204 21.78 7.14 24.75
C ARG A 204 22.74 6.20 25.47
N ASP A 205 22.23 5.28 26.27
CA ASP A 205 23.02 4.30 26.98
C ASP A 205 23.85 3.44 26.02
N TRP A 206 23.24 2.95 24.94
CA TRP A 206 23.93 2.16 23.92
C TRP A 206 25.00 2.96 23.19
N LEU A 207 24.73 4.23 22.95
CA LEU A 207 25.69 5.14 22.32
C LEU A 207 26.87 5.47 23.26
N ASN A 208 26.63 5.54 24.57
CA ASN A 208 27.66 5.76 25.57
C ASN A 208 28.56 4.53 25.74
N VAL A 209 27.97 3.32 25.79
CA VAL A 209 28.73 2.07 25.79
C VAL A 209 29.62 1.97 24.55
N ALA A 210 29.09 2.31 23.37
CA ALA A 210 29.88 2.35 22.13
C ALA A 210 31.07 3.30 22.22
N LYS A 211 30.93 4.45 22.89
CA LYS A 211 32.04 5.40 23.12
C LYS A 211 33.08 4.84 24.06
N VAL A 212 32.64 4.22 25.19
CA VAL A 212 33.56 3.63 26.17
C VAL A 212 34.39 2.49 25.54
N LEU A 213 33.75 1.69 24.67
CA LEU A 213 34.43 0.61 23.93
C LEU A 213 35.28 1.10 22.76
N GLY A 214 35.34 2.41 22.49
CA GLY A 214 36.13 2.96 21.40
C GLY A 214 35.72 2.48 20.01
N LEU A 215 34.43 2.16 19.81
CA LEU A 215 33.95 1.61 18.52
C LEU A 215 34.10 2.65 17.40
N SER A 216 34.56 2.18 16.23
CA SER A 216 34.63 3.02 15.03
C SER A 216 33.24 3.51 14.61
N PRO A 217 33.12 4.67 13.92
CA PRO A 217 31.83 5.20 13.47
C PRO A 217 31.04 4.21 12.61
N VAL A 218 31.70 3.44 11.75
CA VAL A 218 31.08 2.42 10.90
C VAL A 218 30.55 1.25 11.74
N THR A 219 31.35 0.75 12.69
CA THR A 219 30.93 -0.33 13.60
C THR A 219 29.76 0.10 14.46
N LYS A 220 29.78 1.33 14.96
CA LYS A 220 28.67 1.92 15.72
C LYS A 220 27.40 1.98 14.85
N LEU A 221 27.51 2.46 13.60
CA LEU A 221 26.38 2.53 12.70
C LEU A 221 25.79 1.15 12.40
N THR A 222 26.63 0.19 12.00
CA THR A 222 26.17 -1.13 11.52
C THR A 222 25.71 -2.07 12.63
N ARG A 223 26.36 -2.03 13.81
CA ARG A 223 26.08 -2.97 14.91
C ARG A 223 25.12 -2.44 15.99
N ILE A 224 24.93 -1.12 16.07
CA ILE A 224 24.08 -0.52 17.11
C ILE A 224 22.95 0.29 16.51
N VAL A 225 23.27 1.31 15.70
CA VAL A 225 22.27 2.26 15.22
C VAL A 225 21.34 1.60 14.20
N PHE A 226 21.89 0.88 13.23
CA PHE A 226 21.10 0.23 12.17
C PHE A 226 20.11 -0.80 12.75
N PRO A 227 20.52 -1.79 13.58
CA PRO A 227 19.58 -2.74 14.16
C PRO A 227 18.51 -2.07 15.02
N ALA A 228 18.89 -1.06 15.81
CA ALA A 228 17.94 -0.31 16.65
C ALA A 228 16.93 0.51 15.82
N ALA A 229 17.32 0.98 14.62
CA ALA A 229 16.46 1.75 13.74
C ALA A 229 15.56 0.88 12.84
N VAL A 230 15.86 -0.43 12.68
CA VAL A 230 15.11 -1.33 11.77
C VAL A 230 13.60 -1.26 11.95
N PRO A 231 13.00 -1.28 13.16
CA PRO A 231 11.55 -1.22 13.31
C PRO A 231 10.95 0.06 12.70
N MET A 232 11.62 1.20 12.89
CA MET A 232 11.18 2.48 12.32
C MET A 232 11.38 2.53 10.80
N ILE A 233 12.49 1.99 10.29
CA ILE A 233 12.74 1.85 8.85
C ILE A 233 11.64 1.03 8.21
N MET A 234 11.30 -0.13 8.78
CA MET A 234 10.23 -1.00 8.28
C MET A 234 8.87 -0.30 8.30
N THR A 235 8.59 0.50 9.32
CA THR A 235 7.37 1.33 9.37
C THR A 235 7.35 2.32 8.19
N GLY A 236 8.45 3.03 7.95
CA GLY A 236 8.58 3.94 6.82
C GLY A 236 8.44 3.23 5.47
N MET A 237 9.02 2.06 5.33
CA MET A 237 8.93 1.21 4.15
C MET A 237 7.50 0.74 3.87
N ARG A 238 6.76 0.31 4.89
CA ARG A 238 5.36 -0.10 4.73
C ARG A 238 4.44 1.05 4.31
N ILE A 239 4.59 2.22 4.93
CA ILE A 239 3.83 3.42 4.53
C ILE A 239 4.15 3.76 3.08
N SER A 240 5.43 3.72 2.72
CA SER A 240 5.92 4.09 1.40
C SER A 240 5.42 3.17 0.29
N ILE A 241 5.40 1.85 0.48
CA ILE A 241 4.91 0.92 -0.56
C ILE A 241 3.42 1.13 -0.84
N GLY A 242 2.63 1.41 0.21
CA GLY A 242 1.21 1.74 0.04
C GLY A 242 1.00 3.02 -0.77
N VAL A 243 1.80 4.06 -0.49
CA VAL A 243 1.78 5.31 -1.26
C VAL A 243 2.25 5.07 -2.70
N ALA A 244 3.32 4.32 -2.92
CA ALA A 244 3.84 3.98 -4.23
C ALA A 244 2.79 3.26 -5.10
N TRP A 245 2.13 2.26 -4.52
CA TRP A 245 1.08 1.49 -5.17
C TRP A 245 -0.16 2.34 -5.51
N PHE A 246 -0.55 3.24 -4.63
CA PHE A 246 -1.64 4.19 -4.91
C PHE A 246 -1.27 5.17 -6.03
N VAL A 247 -0.05 5.72 -5.99
CA VAL A 247 0.40 6.76 -6.92
C VAL A 247 0.59 6.21 -8.34
N ILE A 248 1.08 4.95 -8.50
CA ILE A 248 1.32 4.39 -9.85
C ILE A 248 0.04 4.27 -10.66
N VAL A 249 -1.08 3.90 -10.03
CA VAL A 249 -2.38 3.78 -10.72
C VAL A 249 -2.76 5.10 -11.37
N ALA A 250 -2.67 6.20 -10.61
CA ALA A 250 -2.97 7.53 -11.13
C ALA A 250 -1.95 8.01 -12.18
N ALA A 251 -0.66 7.68 -11.98
CA ALA A 251 0.40 8.00 -12.92
C ALA A 251 0.17 7.31 -14.28
N GLU A 252 -0.18 6.03 -14.28
CA GLU A 252 -0.46 5.26 -15.51
C GLU A 252 -1.70 5.74 -16.25
N MET A 253 -2.73 6.22 -15.55
CA MET A 253 -3.89 6.87 -16.17
C MET A 253 -3.51 8.12 -16.96
N VAL A 254 -2.58 8.93 -16.42
CA VAL A 254 -2.14 10.17 -17.06
C VAL A 254 -1.21 9.90 -18.23
N VAL A 255 -0.31 8.94 -18.09
CA VAL A 255 0.74 8.66 -19.08
C VAL A 255 0.24 7.81 -20.25
N GLY A 256 -0.82 7.02 -20.07
CA GLY A 256 -1.40 6.20 -21.13
C GLY A 256 -0.55 5.00 -21.55
N GLN A 257 0.29 4.47 -20.65
CA GLN A 257 1.09 3.26 -20.90
C GLN A 257 0.49 2.01 -20.27
N ASN A 258 0.84 0.84 -20.83
CA ASN A 258 0.44 -0.46 -20.30
C ASN A 258 0.66 -0.57 -18.79
N GLY A 259 -0.41 -0.74 -18.05
CA GLY A 259 -0.45 -0.83 -16.61
C GLY A 259 -1.89 -0.90 -16.11
N ILE A 260 -2.09 -1.23 -14.83
CA ILE A 260 -3.43 -1.40 -14.29
C ILE A 260 -4.22 -0.08 -14.27
N GLY A 261 -3.55 1.07 -14.09
CA GLY A 261 -4.16 2.37 -14.18
C GLY A 261 -4.65 2.70 -15.60
N PHE A 262 -3.85 2.39 -16.61
CA PHE A 262 -4.24 2.51 -18.01
C PHE A 262 -5.41 1.59 -18.37
N PHE A 263 -5.41 0.34 -17.88
CA PHE A 263 -6.53 -0.58 -18.05
C PHE A 263 -7.83 0.04 -17.51
N ILE A 264 -7.83 0.58 -16.29
CA ILE A 264 -9.02 1.23 -15.70
C ILE A 264 -9.48 2.41 -16.57
N TRP A 265 -8.56 3.24 -17.01
CA TRP A 265 -8.87 4.40 -17.86
C TRP A 265 -9.51 3.98 -19.17
N ASN A 266 -9.00 2.93 -19.78
CA ASN A 266 -9.51 2.37 -21.05
C ASN A 266 -10.90 1.76 -20.89
N GLU A 267 -11.11 0.95 -19.84
CA GLU A 267 -12.40 0.35 -19.53
C GLU A 267 -13.46 1.43 -19.20
N TRP A 268 -13.04 2.53 -18.56
CA TRP A 268 -13.93 3.66 -18.32
C TRP A 268 -14.35 4.35 -19.64
N ASN A 269 -13.41 4.61 -20.53
CA ASN A 269 -13.72 5.19 -21.83
C ASN A 269 -14.60 4.27 -22.68
N ASN A 270 -14.51 2.97 -22.51
CA ASN A 270 -15.33 1.96 -23.16
C ASN A 270 -16.66 1.68 -22.43
N LEU A 271 -16.95 2.42 -21.33
CA LEU A 271 -18.13 2.25 -20.49
C LEU A 271 -18.28 0.84 -19.87
N GLN A 272 -17.18 0.11 -19.74
CA GLN A 272 -17.11 -1.24 -19.18
C GLN A 272 -16.95 -1.18 -17.63
N ILE A 273 -17.97 -0.70 -16.95
CA ILE A 273 -17.93 -0.44 -15.49
C ILE A 273 -17.66 -1.72 -14.70
N ALA A 274 -18.16 -2.89 -15.14
CA ALA A 274 -17.89 -4.15 -14.48
C ALA A 274 -16.38 -4.49 -14.48
N SER A 275 -15.68 -4.31 -15.59
CA SER A 275 -14.23 -4.50 -15.71
C SER A 275 -13.46 -3.53 -14.80
N MET A 276 -13.90 -2.26 -14.71
CA MET A 276 -13.29 -1.28 -13.82
C MET A 276 -13.38 -1.73 -12.34
N ILE A 277 -14.56 -2.18 -11.89
CA ILE A 277 -14.75 -2.62 -10.51
C ILE A 277 -13.85 -3.83 -10.21
N VAL A 278 -13.73 -4.77 -11.14
CA VAL A 278 -12.79 -5.91 -11.02
C VAL A 278 -11.36 -5.42 -10.88
N ALA A 279 -10.92 -4.47 -11.72
CA ALA A 279 -9.57 -3.92 -11.65
C ALA A 279 -9.31 -3.21 -10.32
N VAL A 280 -10.26 -2.42 -9.81
CA VAL A 280 -10.16 -1.77 -8.49
C VAL A 280 -10.04 -2.81 -7.37
N ALA A 281 -10.82 -3.90 -7.43
CA ALA A 281 -10.70 -4.99 -6.46
C ALA A 281 -9.32 -5.67 -6.52
N LEU A 282 -8.79 -5.91 -7.72
CA LEU A 282 -7.45 -6.48 -7.92
C LEU A 282 -6.36 -5.55 -7.38
N ILE A 283 -6.47 -4.24 -7.58
CA ILE A 283 -5.55 -3.25 -7.00
C ILE A 283 -5.54 -3.36 -5.47
N GLY A 284 -6.72 -3.49 -4.85
CA GLY A 284 -6.84 -3.66 -3.40
C GLY A 284 -6.17 -4.95 -2.91
N ILE A 285 -6.38 -6.07 -3.60
CA ILE A 285 -5.76 -7.37 -3.27
C ILE A 285 -4.24 -7.30 -3.39
N VAL A 286 -3.72 -6.74 -4.48
CA VAL A 286 -2.26 -6.61 -4.68
C VAL A 286 -1.66 -5.66 -3.65
N GLY A 287 -2.29 -4.51 -3.37
CA GLY A 287 -1.83 -3.57 -2.34
C GLY A 287 -1.75 -4.21 -0.95
N LEU A 288 -2.79 -4.97 -0.57
CA LEU A 288 -2.80 -5.74 0.67
C LEU A 288 -1.68 -6.78 0.71
N SER A 289 -1.44 -7.48 -0.40
CA SER A 289 -0.37 -8.49 -0.51
C SER A 289 1.02 -7.86 -0.34
N LEU A 290 1.25 -6.68 -0.93
CA LEU A 290 2.49 -5.93 -0.78
C LEU A 290 2.72 -5.47 0.67
N ASP A 291 1.68 -4.94 1.33
CA ASP A 291 1.77 -4.55 2.75
C ASP A 291 2.06 -5.74 3.65
N GLN A 292 1.37 -6.88 3.44
CA GLN A 292 1.60 -8.09 4.21
C GLN A 292 2.99 -8.68 4.00
N ALA A 293 3.51 -8.67 2.76
CA ALA A 293 4.87 -9.12 2.45
C ALA A 293 5.92 -8.29 3.22
N LEU A 294 5.77 -6.97 3.25
CA LEU A 294 6.65 -6.10 4.04
C LEU A 294 6.45 -6.26 5.55
N ALA A 295 5.23 -6.48 6.02
CA ALA A 295 4.97 -6.76 7.43
C ALA A 295 5.67 -8.04 7.88
N TRP A 296 5.59 -9.09 7.07
CA TRP A 296 6.28 -10.36 7.32
C TRP A 296 7.81 -10.19 7.30
N ALA A 297 8.36 -9.48 6.32
CA ALA A 297 9.79 -9.16 6.27
C ALA A 297 10.24 -8.37 7.50
N GLY A 298 9.44 -7.38 7.93
CA GLY A 298 9.71 -6.60 9.13
C GLY A 298 9.77 -7.43 10.41
N GLN A 299 8.84 -8.38 10.58
CA GLN A 299 8.83 -9.29 11.73
C GLN A 299 10.07 -10.20 11.79
N ARG A 300 10.64 -10.55 10.64
CA ARG A 300 11.86 -11.36 10.56
C ARG A 300 13.12 -10.56 10.85
N LEU A 301 13.13 -9.27 10.52
CA LEU A 301 14.28 -8.38 10.66
C LEU A 301 14.31 -7.62 11.99
N SER A 302 13.15 -7.39 12.62
CA SER A 302 13.09 -6.76 13.94
C SER A 302 13.40 -7.80 15.02
N PHE A 303 14.49 -7.59 15.74
CA PHE A 303 14.73 -8.30 17.00
C PHE A 303 13.66 -7.85 17.99
N GLN A 304 12.77 -8.77 18.40
CA GLN A 304 11.89 -8.55 19.53
C GLN A 304 12.74 -8.67 20.79
N GLU A 305 12.88 -7.56 21.54
CA GLU A 305 13.32 -7.58 22.93
C GLU A 305 12.25 -8.16 23.84
#